data_51d437e9397599cb9529e75b0e978b14
#
_entry.id   51d437e9397599cb9529e75b0e978b14
#
_cell.length_a   1.000
_cell.length_b   1.000
_cell.length_c   1.000
_cell.angle_alpha   90.00
_cell.angle_beta   90.00
_cell.angle_gamma   90.00
#
_symmetry.space_group_name_H-M   'P 1'
#
loop_
_entity.id
_entity.type
_entity.pdbx_description
1 polymer ?
#
loop_
_entity_poly.entity_id
_entity_poly.type
_entity_poly.pdbx_seq_one_letter_code
_entity_poly.pdbx_strand_id
1 'polypeptide(L)'
;MSLKNYLTVLVIGLIWGSQFIFQELALGSFSPIWIGAIRAVIGAITLIVMCQLLKIKSTSSQWVLFSMIGLFEAAIPFVLVPWGQQHLNSSIAAVLMGTLPFYVLLLAPIFVKGTKIHLTHIISLLLGFSGLLVLFYPDLFASSGKTNLVSALAIITAAVCFAIALLLLNRVSHEHPLIVARNVLCMASIQLLVIAFITNITMPFEYKGLSVKAIFSVFYLGVVCAGIVYYLYMKSIKNAGPVFTSMTNYIVPAVGVFIGALVSHEPIKINTWIALVIILSALLINQVFSLNNKK
;
A
#
# COMPACT_ATOMS: atom_id res chain seq x y z
N MET A 1 5.17 -4.36 -25.28
CA MET A 1 5.83 -4.08 -23.99
C MET A 1 6.97 -5.04 -23.74
N SER A 2 8.07 -4.60 -23.10
CA SER A 2 9.23 -5.46 -22.90
C SER A 2 9.02 -6.43 -21.73
N LEU A 3 9.63 -7.63 -21.78
CA LEU A 3 9.64 -8.61 -20.68
C LEU A 3 10.11 -7.98 -19.36
N LYS A 4 11.05 -7.02 -19.43
CA LYS A 4 11.58 -6.28 -18.30
C LYS A 4 10.49 -5.54 -17.51
N ASN A 5 9.48 -4.97 -18.19
CA ASN A 5 8.38 -4.25 -17.52
C ASN A 5 7.49 -5.23 -16.76
N TYR A 6 7.19 -6.41 -17.31
CA TYR A 6 6.42 -7.46 -16.62
C TYR A 6 7.15 -7.99 -15.39
N LEU A 7 8.46 -8.24 -15.51
CA LEU A 7 9.29 -8.66 -14.39
C LEU A 7 9.33 -7.58 -13.29
N THR A 8 9.40 -6.30 -13.67
CA THR A 8 9.38 -5.20 -12.69
C THR A 8 8.08 -5.18 -11.91
N VAL A 9 6.92 -5.29 -12.58
CA VAL A 9 5.60 -5.33 -11.94
C VAL A 9 5.45 -6.56 -11.05
N LEU A 10 5.95 -7.72 -11.48
CA LEU A 10 5.95 -8.94 -10.68
C LEU A 10 6.78 -8.77 -9.40
N VAL A 11 8.01 -8.25 -9.51
CA VAL A 11 8.88 -8.00 -8.35
C VAL A 11 8.24 -7.02 -7.37
N ILE A 12 7.65 -5.92 -7.86
CA ILE A 12 6.93 -4.96 -7.01
C ILE A 12 5.78 -5.66 -6.28
N GLY A 13 4.96 -6.44 -7.00
CA GLY A 13 3.82 -7.15 -6.44
C GLY A 13 4.22 -8.17 -5.37
N LEU A 14 5.30 -8.93 -5.59
CA LEU A 14 5.86 -9.89 -4.63
C LEU A 14 6.34 -9.18 -3.36
N ILE A 15 7.09 -8.09 -3.51
CA ILE A 15 7.63 -7.33 -2.37
C ILE A 15 6.51 -6.67 -1.58
N TRP A 16 5.57 -5.98 -2.24
CA TRP A 16 4.47 -5.34 -1.53
C TRP A 16 3.45 -6.34 -0.97
N GLY A 17 3.26 -7.49 -1.62
CA GLY A 17 2.43 -8.56 -1.07
C GLY A 17 3.02 -9.16 0.21
N SER A 18 4.35 -9.28 0.28
CA SER A 18 5.02 -9.78 1.48
C SER A 18 5.01 -8.80 2.67
N GLN A 19 4.78 -7.50 2.45
CA GLN A 19 4.87 -6.51 3.52
C GLN A 19 3.93 -6.78 4.70
N PHE A 20 2.78 -7.41 4.46
CA PHE A 20 1.77 -7.64 5.50
C PHE A 20 2.26 -8.59 6.58
N ILE A 21 2.97 -9.66 6.20
CA ILE A 21 3.58 -10.59 7.17
C ILE A 21 4.70 -9.92 7.96
N PHE A 22 5.54 -9.11 7.30
CA PHE A 22 6.61 -8.38 8.01
C PHE A 22 6.04 -7.30 8.93
N GLN A 23 4.91 -6.68 8.60
CA GLN A 23 4.21 -5.76 9.52
C GLN A 23 3.68 -6.51 10.75
N GLU A 24 3.07 -7.67 10.56
CA GLU A 24 2.59 -8.53 11.65
C GLU A 24 3.73 -8.94 12.59
N LEU A 25 4.87 -9.38 12.03
CA LEU A 25 6.05 -9.72 12.83
C LEU A 25 6.63 -8.50 13.58
N ALA A 26 6.60 -7.32 12.96
CA ALA A 26 7.07 -6.08 13.58
C ALA A 26 6.18 -5.66 14.76
N LEU A 27 4.86 -5.89 14.68
CA LEU A 27 3.91 -5.62 15.78
C LEU A 27 4.20 -6.43 17.05
N GLY A 28 5.00 -7.47 16.96
CA GLY A 28 5.48 -8.22 18.14
C GLY A 28 6.37 -7.40 19.08
N SER A 29 7.00 -6.31 18.60
CA SER A 29 7.92 -5.49 19.41
C SER A 29 7.71 -3.98 19.23
N PHE A 30 7.04 -3.52 18.18
CA PHE A 30 6.87 -2.10 17.88
C PHE A 30 5.40 -1.72 17.83
N SER A 31 5.07 -0.51 18.30
CA SER A 31 3.72 0.03 18.07
C SER A 31 3.54 0.45 16.59
N PRO A 32 2.28 0.52 16.10
CA PRO A 32 2.00 0.88 14.71
C PRO A 32 2.66 2.17 14.24
N ILE A 33 2.67 3.19 15.10
CA ILE A 33 3.27 4.49 14.77
C ILE A 33 4.78 4.40 14.61
N TRP A 34 5.46 3.62 15.45
CA TRP A 34 6.90 3.44 15.36
C TRP A 34 7.28 2.52 14.18
N ILE A 35 6.45 1.52 13.84
CA ILE A 35 6.64 0.76 12.60
C ILE A 35 6.59 1.71 11.40
N GLY A 36 5.59 2.59 11.34
CA GLY A 36 5.45 3.58 10.28
C GLY A 36 6.63 4.55 10.21
N ALA A 37 7.02 5.13 11.35
CA ALA A 37 8.10 6.11 11.44
C ALA A 37 9.46 5.51 11.05
N ILE A 38 9.83 4.38 11.63
CA ILE A 38 11.11 3.71 11.35
C ILE A 38 11.17 3.26 9.89
N ARG A 39 10.07 2.67 9.38
CA ARG A 39 9.95 2.26 7.97
C ARG A 39 10.15 3.45 7.03
N ALA A 40 9.53 4.60 7.29
CA ALA A 40 9.65 5.79 6.46
C ALA A 40 11.08 6.36 6.50
N VAL A 41 11.67 6.47 7.71
CA VAL A 41 13.04 6.97 7.89
C VAL A 41 14.07 6.10 7.17
N ILE A 42 14.02 4.78 7.37
CA ILE A 42 14.92 3.83 6.69
C ILE A 42 14.73 3.90 5.18
N GLY A 43 13.48 3.98 4.70
CA GLY A 43 13.17 4.13 3.29
C GLY A 43 13.72 5.44 2.70
N ALA A 44 13.57 6.56 3.40
CA ALA A 44 14.12 7.85 3.01
C ALA A 44 15.66 7.81 2.94
N ILE A 45 16.33 7.25 3.96
CA ILE A 45 17.79 7.07 3.97
C ILE A 45 18.22 6.22 2.78
N THR A 46 17.53 5.10 2.52
CA THR A 46 17.83 4.22 1.37
C THR A 46 17.78 5.00 0.06
N LEU A 47 16.74 5.82 -0.15
CA LEU A 47 16.58 6.61 -1.38
C LEU A 47 17.58 7.76 -1.46
N ILE A 48 17.98 8.37 -0.34
CA ILE A 48 19.04 9.39 -0.29
C ILE A 48 20.38 8.75 -0.73
N VAL A 49 20.72 7.60 -0.16
CA VAL A 49 21.94 6.86 -0.53
C VAL A 49 21.90 6.48 -2.02
N MET A 50 20.77 5.99 -2.54
CA MET A 50 20.61 5.70 -3.96
C MET A 50 20.80 6.95 -4.83
N CYS A 51 20.28 8.12 -4.42
CA CYS A 51 20.49 9.37 -5.14
C CYS A 51 21.98 9.76 -5.18
N GLN A 52 22.70 9.60 -4.06
CA GLN A 52 24.13 9.90 -3.99
C GLN A 52 24.96 8.96 -4.87
N LEU A 53 24.71 7.64 -4.78
CA LEU A 53 25.42 6.64 -5.58
C LEU A 53 25.19 6.83 -7.09
N LEU A 54 23.97 7.16 -7.49
CA LEU A 54 23.61 7.39 -8.89
C LEU A 54 23.88 8.83 -9.35
N LYS A 55 24.42 9.70 -8.48
CA LYS A 55 24.74 11.11 -8.73
C LYS A 55 23.54 11.92 -9.26
N ILE A 56 22.33 11.59 -8.82
CA ILE A 56 21.09 12.25 -9.21
C ILE A 56 20.84 13.44 -8.27
N LYS A 57 20.87 14.65 -8.80
CA LYS A 57 20.61 15.89 -8.05
C LYS A 57 19.14 16.30 -8.19
N SER A 58 18.54 16.77 -7.09
CA SER A 58 17.21 17.35 -7.11
C SER A 58 17.27 18.81 -7.52
N THR A 59 16.32 19.19 -8.36
CA THR A 59 16.04 20.58 -8.69
C THR A 59 14.60 20.98 -8.33
N SER A 60 13.84 20.05 -7.72
CA SER A 60 12.43 20.28 -7.42
C SER A 60 12.24 21.20 -6.22
N SER A 61 11.32 22.16 -6.36
CA SER A 61 10.88 23.09 -5.30
C SER A 61 9.47 22.80 -4.78
N GLN A 62 8.83 21.69 -5.21
CA GLN A 62 7.42 21.39 -4.91
C GLN A 62 7.21 20.73 -3.54
N TRP A 63 7.85 21.25 -2.50
CA TRP A 63 7.84 20.63 -1.16
C TRP A 63 6.46 20.49 -0.53
N VAL A 64 5.55 21.46 -0.77
CA VAL A 64 4.16 21.39 -0.31
C VAL A 64 3.45 20.19 -0.93
N LEU A 65 3.61 19.98 -2.25
CA LEU A 65 3.00 18.86 -2.94
C LEU A 65 3.61 17.53 -2.49
N PHE A 66 4.94 17.45 -2.30
CA PHE A 66 5.58 16.24 -1.74
C PHE A 66 5.13 15.96 -0.30
N SER A 67 4.89 17.00 0.51
CA SER A 67 4.35 16.84 1.86
C SER A 67 2.92 16.28 1.83
N MET A 68 2.06 16.80 0.95
CA MET A 68 0.71 16.26 0.77
C MET A 68 0.74 14.81 0.28
N ILE A 69 1.57 14.51 -0.73
CA ILE A 69 1.74 13.14 -1.21
C ILE A 69 2.27 12.26 -0.09
N GLY A 70 3.29 12.70 0.66
CA GLY A 70 3.86 11.94 1.77
C GLY A 70 2.86 11.62 2.87
N LEU A 71 1.94 12.54 3.14
CA LEU A 71 0.85 12.35 4.10
C LEU A 71 -0.06 11.18 3.69
N PHE A 72 -0.53 11.19 2.44
CA PHE A 72 -1.47 10.20 1.92
C PHE A 72 -0.78 8.91 1.44
N GLU A 73 0.45 8.96 0.98
CA GLU A 73 1.18 7.79 0.46
C GLU A 73 1.89 6.99 1.56
N ALA A 74 2.26 7.66 2.66
CA ALA A 74 3.06 7.00 3.67
C ALA A 74 2.62 7.33 5.10
N ALA A 75 2.53 8.60 5.49
CA ALA A 75 2.36 8.94 6.91
C ALA A 75 1.08 8.31 7.50
N ILE A 76 -0.06 8.50 6.88
CA ILE A 76 -1.33 7.91 7.35
C ILE A 76 -1.35 6.39 7.13
N PRO A 77 -1.08 5.85 5.92
CA PRO A 77 -1.18 4.41 5.68
C PRO A 77 -0.19 3.57 6.49
N PHE A 78 1.04 4.05 6.69
CA PHE A 78 2.06 3.30 7.44
C PHE A 78 1.75 3.16 8.93
N VAL A 79 0.78 3.92 9.43
CA VAL A 79 0.24 3.76 10.79
C VAL A 79 -1.04 2.94 10.76
N LEU A 80 -1.98 3.27 9.86
CA LEU A 80 -3.31 2.65 9.85
C LEU A 80 -3.28 1.16 9.46
N VAL A 81 -2.39 0.75 8.53
CA VAL A 81 -2.32 -0.66 8.13
C VAL A 81 -1.81 -1.53 9.27
N PRO A 82 -0.63 -1.27 9.90
CA PRO A 82 -0.22 -2.04 11.08
C PRO A 82 -1.20 -1.93 12.25
N TRP A 83 -1.86 -0.77 12.44
CA TRP A 83 -2.88 -0.62 13.47
C TRP A 83 -4.07 -1.56 13.23
N GLY A 84 -4.55 -1.64 11.99
CA GLY A 84 -5.59 -2.60 11.61
C GLY A 84 -5.15 -4.06 11.78
N GLN A 85 -3.88 -4.37 11.50
CA GLN A 85 -3.32 -5.71 11.67
C GLN A 85 -3.10 -6.13 13.13
N GLN A 86 -3.29 -5.26 14.12
CA GLN A 86 -3.34 -5.71 15.51
C GLN A 86 -4.53 -6.65 15.80
N HIS A 87 -5.58 -6.59 14.97
CA HIS A 87 -6.80 -7.38 15.15
C HIS A 87 -7.23 -8.12 13.88
N LEU A 88 -6.52 -7.95 12.77
CA LEU A 88 -6.76 -8.61 11.49
C LEU A 88 -5.50 -9.32 11.02
N ASN A 89 -5.67 -10.50 10.45
CA ASN A 89 -4.58 -11.28 9.87
C ASN A 89 -3.98 -10.57 8.65
N SER A 90 -2.74 -10.91 8.33
CA SER A 90 -2.02 -10.37 7.17
C SER A 90 -2.75 -10.65 5.84
N SER A 91 -3.37 -11.81 5.71
CA SER A 91 -4.18 -12.20 4.54
C SER A 91 -5.38 -11.30 4.34
N ILE A 92 -6.14 -10.98 5.40
CA ILE A 92 -7.31 -10.08 5.34
C ILE A 92 -6.86 -8.65 4.98
N ALA A 93 -5.78 -8.18 5.61
CA ALA A 93 -5.21 -6.87 5.31
C ALA A 93 -4.81 -6.75 3.83
N ALA A 94 -4.19 -7.78 3.27
CA ALA A 94 -3.81 -7.83 1.85
C ALA A 94 -5.03 -7.77 0.92
N VAL A 95 -6.11 -8.49 1.23
CA VAL A 95 -7.35 -8.46 0.44
C VAL A 95 -8.01 -7.10 0.49
N LEU A 96 -8.08 -6.47 1.68
CA LEU A 96 -8.61 -5.11 1.84
C LEU A 96 -7.82 -4.08 1.05
N MET A 97 -6.49 -4.16 1.07
CA MET A 97 -5.63 -3.30 0.25
C MET A 97 -5.81 -3.53 -1.25
N GLY A 98 -6.23 -4.72 -1.67
CA GLY A 98 -6.60 -5.03 -3.05
C GLY A 98 -7.79 -4.21 -3.58
N THR A 99 -8.53 -3.53 -2.72
CA THR A 99 -9.64 -2.63 -3.13
C THR A 99 -9.19 -1.23 -3.56
N LEU A 100 -7.91 -0.89 -3.38
CA LEU A 100 -7.33 0.41 -3.74
C LEU A 100 -7.73 0.91 -5.14
N PRO A 101 -7.70 0.09 -6.22
CA PRO A 101 -8.06 0.55 -7.56
C PRO A 101 -9.51 1.04 -7.67
N PHE A 102 -10.43 0.54 -6.84
CA PHE A 102 -11.81 1.02 -6.83
C PHE A 102 -11.89 2.46 -6.32
N TYR A 103 -11.10 2.82 -5.32
CA TYR A 103 -11.03 4.19 -4.81
C TYR A 103 -10.34 5.13 -5.80
N VAL A 104 -9.30 4.66 -6.51
CA VAL A 104 -8.70 5.42 -7.61
C VAL A 104 -9.75 5.74 -8.67
N LEU A 105 -10.56 4.77 -9.04
CA LEU A 105 -11.62 4.94 -10.03
C LEU A 105 -12.67 5.96 -9.58
N LEU A 106 -13.13 5.88 -8.33
CA LEU A 106 -14.13 6.81 -7.76
C LEU A 106 -13.60 8.24 -7.66
N LEU A 107 -12.32 8.40 -7.29
CA LEU A 107 -11.72 9.70 -7.05
C LEU A 107 -11.14 10.35 -8.33
N ALA A 108 -10.85 9.55 -9.37
CA ALA A 108 -10.23 10.05 -10.60
C ALA A 108 -10.96 11.24 -11.23
N PRO A 109 -12.32 11.30 -11.32
CA PRO A 109 -13.02 12.45 -11.88
C PRO A 109 -12.80 13.77 -11.12
N ILE A 110 -12.54 13.67 -9.81
CA ILE A 110 -12.30 14.83 -8.94
C ILE A 110 -10.89 15.40 -9.18
N PHE A 111 -9.89 14.51 -9.34
CA PHE A 111 -8.48 14.88 -9.43
C PHE A 111 -7.97 15.08 -10.85
N VAL A 112 -8.61 14.44 -11.84
CA VAL A 112 -8.17 14.43 -13.25
C VAL A 112 -9.31 14.92 -14.14
N LYS A 113 -9.17 16.13 -14.69
CA LYS A 113 -10.16 16.73 -15.58
C LYS A 113 -10.41 15.85 -16.81
N GLY A 114 -11.66 15.70 -17.18
CA GLY A 114 -12.05 14.93 -18.38
C GLY A 114 -12.16 13.41 -18.20
N THR A 115 -11.93 12.89 -17.00
CA THR A 115 -12.17 11.47 -16.69
C THR A 115 -13.67 11.20 -16.67
N LYS A 116 -14.12 10.22 -17.50
CA LYS A 116 -15.51 9.78 -17.55
C LYS A 116 -15.65 8.41 -16.86
N ILE A 117 -16.66 8.30 -16.02
CA ILE A 117 -17.04 6.99 -15.43
C ILE A 117 -17.93 6.27 -16.44
N HIS A 118 -17.53 5.09 -16.87
CA HIS A 118 -18.31 4.22 -17.75
C HIS A 118 -19.09 3.18 -16.93
N LEU A 119 -20.15 2.61 -17.50
CA LEU A 119 -20.98 1.57 -16.85
C LEU A 119 -20.12 0.38 -16.36
N THR A 120 -19.09 0.00 -17.13
CA THR A 120 -18.15 -1.06 -16.76
C THR A 120 -17.38 -0.78 -15.48
N HIS A 121 -17.05 0.49 -15.22
CA HIS A 121 -16.44 0.91 -13.97
C HIS A 121 -17.38 0.71 -12.79
N ILE A 122 -18.68 1.03 -12.97
CA ILE A 122 -19.71 0.84 -11.95
C ILE A 122 -19.90 -0.65 -11.67
N ILE A 123 -19.96 -1.49 -12.70
CA ILE A 123 -20.08 -2.95 -12.55
C ILE A 123 -18.87 -3.51 -11.78
N SER A 124 -17.65 -3.13 -12.15
CA SER A 124 -16.43 -3.55 -11.44
C SER A 124 -16.45 -3.12 -9.97
N LEU A 125 -16.92 -1.90 -9.71
CA LEU A 125 -17.05 -1.38 -8.35
C LEU A 125 -18.03 -2.21 -7.52
N LEU A 126 -19.24 -2.45 -8.03
CA LEU A 126 -20.26 -3.24 -7.33
C LEU A 126 -19.78 -4.67 -7.08
N LEU A 127 -19.13 -5.28 -8.08
CA LEU A 127 -18.57 -6.61 -7.94
C LEU A 127 -17.44 -6.62 -6.88
N GLY A 128 -16.54 -5.63 -6.87
CA GLY A 128 -15.49 -5.52 -5.87
C GLY A 128 -16.03 -5.34 -4.44
N PHE A 129 -17.05 -4.51 -4.26
CA PHE A 129 -17.72 -4.37 -2.96
C PHE A 129 -18.45 -5.65 -2.54
N SER A 130 -19.05 -6.41 -3.45
CA SER A 130 -19.61 -7.72 -3.10
C SER A 130 -18.55 -8.69 -2.56
N GLY A 131 -17.33 -8.62 -3.07
CA GLY A 131 -16.19 -9.36 -2.51
C GLY A 131 -15.88 -8.97 -1.06
N LEU A 132 -15.94 -7.67 -0.71
CA LEU A 132 -15.80 -7.23 0.68
C LEU A 132 -16.93 -7.75 1.58
N LEU A 133 -18.17 -7.75 1.10
CA LEU A 133 -19.29 -8.32 1.86
C LEU A 133 -19.09 -9.81 2.13
N VAL A 134 -18.62 -10.57 1.14
CA VAL A 134 -18.28 -12.00 1.32
C VAL A 134 -17.16 -12.18 2.33
N LEU A 135 -16.14 -11.33 2.30
CA LEU A 135 -15.01 -11.40 3.23
C LEU A 135 -15.47 -11.26 4.68
N PHE A 136 -16.33 -10.26 4.94
CA PHE A 136 -16.80 -9.94 6.29
C PHE A 136 -18.10 -10.63 6.70
N TYR A 137 -18.71 -11.41 5.81
CA TYR A 137 -19.99 -12.11 6.09
C TYR A 137 -20.00 -12.84 7.43
N PRO A 138 -18.97 -13.64 7.81
CA PRO A 138 -18.97 -14.31 9.10
C PRO A 138 -18.93 -13.35 10.29
N ASP A 139 -18.21 -12.22 10.16
CA ASP A 139 -18.00 -11.28 11.27
C ASP A 139 -19.18 -10.30 11.42
N LEU A 140 -19.99 -10.09 10.37
CA LEU A 140 -21.21 -9.28 10.44
C LEU A 140 -22.28 -9.93 11.30
N PHE A 141 -22.27 -11.25 11.42
CA PHE A 141 -23.25 -12.03 12.19
C PHE A 141 -22.71 -12.60 13.50
N ALA A 142 -21.39 -12.41 13.78
CA ALA A 142 -20.77 -12.83 15.03
C ALA A 142 -20.92 -11.74 16.10
N SER A 143 -21.25 -12.13 17.32
CA SER A 143 -21.43 -11.21 18.46
C SER A 143 -20.19 -10.41 18.83
N SER A 144 -19.01 -10.83 18.37
CA SER A 144 -17.69 -10.20 18.63
C SER A 144 -17.20 -9.27 17.50
N GLY A 145 -17.98 -9.04 16.47
CA GLY A 145 -17.57 -8.42 15.20
C GLY A 145 -17.19 -6.93 15.23
N LYS A 146 -17.49 -6.19 16.30
CA LYS A 146 -17.25 -4.72 16.33
C LYS A 146 -15.76 -4.33 16.23
N THR A 147 -14.88 -5.09 16.87
CA THR A 147 -13.44 -4.77 16.91
C THR A 147 -12.79 -4.98 15.54
N ASN A 148 -13.18 -6.04 14.83
CA ASN A 148 -12.65 -6.35 13.50
C ASN A 148 -13.13 -5.35 12.43
N LEU A 149 -14.33 -4.81 12.56
CA LEU A 149 -14.86 -3.83 11.61
C LEU A 149 -14.08 -2.51 11.67
N VAL A 150 -13.76 -2.00 12.86
CA VAL A 150 -12.97 -0.76 13.02
C VAL A 150 -11.58 -0.93 12.43
N SER A 151 -10.94 -2.06 12.65
CA SER A 151 -9.64 -2.40 12.07
C SER A 151 -9.68 -2.50 10.54
N ALA A 152 -10.76 -3.07 10.00
CA ALA A 152 -10.99 -3.13 8.56
C ALA A 152 -11.18 -1.73 7.96
N LEU A 153 -11.96 -0.87 8.62
CA LEU A 153 -12.16 0.52 8.19
C LEU A 153 -10.85 1.32 8.21
N ALA A 154 -9.96 1.07 9.15
CA ALA A 154 -8.63 1.68 9.17
C ALA A 154 -7.80 1.30 7.92
N ILE A 155 -7.78 0.02 7.53
CA ILE A 155 -7.07 -0.44 6.34
C ILE A 155 -7.74 0.09 5.06
N ILE A 156 -9.07 0.14 5.01
CA ILE A 156 -9.81 0.76 3.90
C ILE A 156 -9.47 2.25 3.79
N THR A 157 -9.40 2.96 4.91
CA THR A 157 -8.98 4.37 4.93
C THR A 157 -7.56 4.53 4.39
N ALA A 158 -6.65 3.63 4.76
CA ALA A 158 -5.30 3.60 4.18
C ALA A 158 -5.33 3.39 2.66
N ALA A 159 -6.19 2.49 2.15
CA ALA A 159 -6.34 2.27 0.71
C ALA A 159 -6.89 3.52 -0.02
N VAL A 160 -7.82 4.25 0.58
CA VAL A 160 -8.32 5.54 0.08
C VAL A 160 -7.19 6.58 0.06
N CYS A 161 -6.37 6.65 1.10
CA CYS A 161 -5.22 7.55 1.15
C CYS A 161 -4.22 7.24 0.03
N PHE A 162 -3.87 5.98 -0.19
CA PHE A 162 -3.02 5.57 -1.32
C PHE A 162 -3.64 5.94 -2.67
N ALA A 163 -4.97 5.84 -2.82
CA ALA A 163 -5.64 6.26 -4.06
C ALA A 163 -5.50 7.77 -4.30
N ILE A 164 -5.68 8.60 -3.27
CA ILE A 164 -5.46 10.05 -3.33
C ILE A 164 -4.01 10.34 -3.70
N ALA A 165 -3.05 9.69 -3.03
CA ALA A 165 -1.64 9.88 -3.29
C ALA A 165 -1.27 9.52 -4.74
N LEU A 166 -1.76 8.40 -5.27
CA LEU A 166 -1.53 7.99 -6.65
C LEU A 166 -2.03 9.05 -7.66
N LEU A 167 -3.19 9.64 -7.40
CA LEU A 167 -3.74 10.71 -8.23
C LEU A 167 -2.92 12.01 -8.12
N LEU A 168 -2.39 12.33 -6.94
CA LEU A 168 -1.49 13.48 -6.75
C LEU A 168 -0.12 13.25 -7.38
N LEU A 169 0.42 12.02 -7.34
CA LEU A 169 1.68 11.64 -7.98
C LEU A 169 1.71 11.93 -9.49
N ASN A 170 0.54 11.88 -10.14
CA ASN A 170 0.43 12.25 -11.56
C ASN A 170 0.90 13.69 -11.85
N ARG A 171 0.80 14.60 -10.86
CA ARG A 171 1.23 16.00 -11.01
C ARG A 171 2.75 16.18 -11.01
N VAL A 172 3.50 15.20 -10.46
CA VAL A 172 4.98 15.20 -10.41
C VAL A 172 5.59 14.13 -11.30
N SER A 173 4.82 13.51 -12.20
CA SER A 173 5.28 12.44 -13.10
C SER A 173 6.38 12.86 -14.08
N HIS A 174 6.54 14.18 -14.32
CA HIS A 174 7.59 14.77 -15.16
C HIS A 174 8.97 14.72 -14.46
N GLU A 175 9.02 14.62 -13.13
CA GLU A 175 10.26 14.58 -12.38
C GLU A 175 10.98 13.24 -12.47
N HIS A 176 12.21 13.19 -11.97
CA HIS A 176 12.96 11.93 -11.91
C HIS A 176 12.35 11.00 -10.85
N PRO A 177 12.02 9.72 -11.16
CA PRO A 177 11.34 8.80 -10.25
C PRO A 177 11.99 8.67 -8.87
N LEU A 178 13.33 8.65 -8.82
CA LEU A 178 14.07 8.53 -7.57
C LEU A 178 13.95 9.80 -6.71
N ILE A 179 13.86 10.97 -7.35
CA ILE A 179 13.68 12.25 -6.66
C ILE A 179 12.28 12.32 -6.02
N VAL A 180 11.25 11.95 -6.78
CA VAL A 180 9.87 11.89 -6.27
C VAL A 180 9.80 10.96 -5.07
N ALA A 181 10.27 9.72 -5.22
CA ALA A 181 10.26 8.72 -4.15
C ALA A 181 10.99 9.23 -2.89
N ARG A 182 12.20 9.80 -3.04
CA ARG A 182 12.99 10.34 -1.94
C ARG A 182 12.25 11.49 -1.24
N ASN A 183 11.79 12.50 -1.98
CA ASN A 183 11.16 13.69 -1.39
C ASN A 183 9.87 13.36 -0.66
N VAL A 184 9.04 12.48 -1.23
CA VAL A 184 7.80 11.98 -0.60
C VAL A 184 8.11 11.28 0.72
N LEU A 185 9.07 10.34 0.74
CA LEU A 185 9.42 9.63 1.98
C LEU A 185 10.14 10.49 3.00
N CYS A 186 10.94 11.48 2.59
CA CYS A 186 11.52 12.46 3.51
C CYS A 186 10.42 13.25 4.23
N MET A 187 9.42 13.76 3.50
CA MET A 187 8.30 14.48 4.09
C MET A 187 7.47 13.59 5.03
N ALA A 188 7.16 12.37 4.60
CA ALA A 188 6.45 11.40 5.43
C ALA A 188 7.22 11.03 6.71
N SER A 189 8.54 10.89 6.63
CA SER A 189 9.38 10.62 7.80
C SER A 189 9.31 11.73 8.83
N ILE A 190 9.37 12.99 8.38
CA ILE A 190 9.22 14.15 9.27
C ILE A 190 7.84 14.14 9.93
N GLN A 191 6.79 13.97 9.14
CA GLN A 191 5.41 13.93 9.64
C GLN A 191 5.21 12.83 10.69
N LEU A 192 5.67 11.63 10.42
CA LEU A 192 5.54 10.48 11.32
C LEU A 192 6.35 10.66 12.62
N LEU A 193 7.58 11.17 12.53
CA LEU A 193 8.38 11.46 13.71
C LEU A 193 7.72 12.54 14.58
N VAL A 194 7.21 13.62 13.97
CA VAL A 194 6.49 14.66 14.69
C VAL A 194 5.27 14.09 15.42
N ILE A 195 4.47 13.27 14.73
CA ILE A 195 3.28 12.64 15.34
C ILE A 195 3.71 11.68 16.46
N ALA A 196 4.73 10.86 16.24
CA ALA A 196 5.22 9.90 17.25
C ALA A 196 5.69 10.60 18.53
N PHE A 197 6.40 11.73 18.42
CA PHE A 197 6.87 12.50 19.56
C PHE A 197 5.74 13.27 20.26
N ILE A 198 4.80 13.87 19.51
CA ILE A 198 3.68 14.62 20.10
C ILE A 198 2.71 13.69 20.85
N THR A 199 2.46 12.50 20.32
CA THR A 199 1.55 11.54 20.94
C THR A 199 2.14 10.84 22.16
N ASN A 200 3.42 11.04 22.47
CA ASN A 200 4.14 10.38 23.56
C ASN A 200 3.92 8.85 23.60
N ILE A 201 3.63 8.27 22.45
CA ILE A 201 3.49 6.81 22.33
C ILE A 201 4.90 6.23 22.51
N THR A 202 5.15 5.66 23.68
CA THR A 202 6.42 5.00 23.98
C THR A 202 6.70 3.89 22.96
N MET A 203 7.95 3.77 22.56
CA MET A 203 8.37 2.51 21.91
C MET A 203 8.11 1.40 22.93
N PRO A 204 7.39 0.34 22.58
CA PRO A 204 7.06 -0.71 23.56
C PRO A 204 8.23 -1.63 23.86
N PHE A 205 9.43 -1.06 24.08
CA PHE A 205 10.56 -1.83 24.59
C PHE A 205 10.30 -2.42 25.98
N GLU A 206 9.34 -1.83 26.73
CA GLU A 206 9.12 -2.16 28.13
C GLU A 206 8.33 -3.47 28.34
N TYR A 207 7.49 -3.90 27.39
CA TYR A 207 6.54 -4.98 27.64
C TYR A 207 6.87 -6.34 27.02
N LYS A 208 7.63 -6.43 25.92
CA LYS A 208 7.88 -7.70 25.21
C LYS A 208 9.34 -7.96 24.80
N GLY A 209 10.23 -7.01 25.05
CA GLY A 209 11.61 -7.09 24.56
C GLY A 209 11.72 -6.93 23.04
N LEU A 210 12.91 -6.60 22.54
CA LEU A 210 13.20 -6.51 21.12
C LEU A 210 13.46 -7.89 20.53
N SER A 211 12.52 -8.35 19.71
CA SER A 211 12.72 -9.56 18.92
C SER A 211 13.60 -9.28 17.69
N VAL A 212 14.59 -10.12 17.43
CA VAL A 212 15.40 -10.07 16.21
C VAL A 212 14.51 -10.13 14.95
N LYS A 213 13.43 -10.92 15.00
CA LYS A 213 12.45 -11.00 13.89
C LYS A 213 11.78 -9.65 13.63
N ALA A 214 11.40 -8.93 14.69
CA ALA A 214 10.75 -7.62 14.55
C ALA A 214 11.71 -6.55 14.00
N ILE A 215 12.96 -6.54 14.46
CA ILE A 215 14.01 -5.63 13.95
C ILE A 215 14.27 -5.88 12.47
N PHE A 216 14.47 -7.14 12.08
CA PHE A 216 14.65 -7.52 10.68
C PHE A 216 13.44 -7.11 9.83
N SER A 217 12.22 -7.33 10.36
CA SER A 217 10.98 -6.99 9.66
C SER A 217 10.86 -5.50 9.38
N VAL A 218 11.13 -4.65 10.38
CA VAL A 218 11.07 -3.18 10.18
C VAL A 218 12.16 -2.72 9.22
N PHE A 219 13.36 -3.32 9.27
CA PHE A 219 14.44 -3.02 8.33
C PHE A 219 14.06 -3.43 6.90
N TYR A 220 13.48 -4.61 6.70
CA TYR A 220 12.95 -5.06 5.41
C TYR A 220 11.86 -4.12 4.89
N LEU A 221 10.91 -3.75 5.73
CA LEU A 221 9.84 -2.80 5.40
C LEU A 221 10.40 -1.44 4.95
N GLY A 222 11.46 -0.97 5.61
CA GLY A 222 12.09 0.30 5.27
C GLY A 222 12.93 0.23 4.00
N VAL A 223 13.94 -0.65 3.95
CA VAL A 223 14.88 -0.73 2.82
C VAL A 223 14.20 -1.23 1.56
N VAL A 224 13.48 -2.36 1.68
CA VAL A 224 12.94 -3.06 0.50
C VAL A 224 11.56 -2.52 0.13
N CYS A 225 10.60 -2.52 1.09
CA CYS A 225 9.20 -2.17 0.77
C CYS A 225 8.95 -0.67 0.66
N ALA A 226 9.73 0.20 1.32
CA ALA A 226 9.59 1.65 1.21
C ALA A 226 10.70 2.30 0.36
N GLY A 227 11.93 1.77 0.38
CA GLY A 227 13.03 2.30 -0.39
C GLY A 227 13.05 1.80 -1.84
N ILE A 228 13.58 0.60 -2.01
CA ILE A 228 13.87 0.03 -3.34
C ILE A 228 12.61 -0.12 -4.19
N VAL A 229 11.56 -0.70 -3.62
CA VAL A 229 10.34 -0.97 -4.39
C VAL A 229 9.62 0.31 -4.80
N TYR A 230 9.67 1.34 -3.97
CA TYR A 230 9.04 2.63 -4.29
C TYR A 230 9.72 3.29 -5.49
N TYR A 231 11.05 3.21 -5.57
CA TYR A 231 11.78 3.63 -6.77
C TYR A 231 11.40 2.79 -8.01
N LEU A 232 11.30 1.46 -7.87
CA LEU A 232 10.89 0.58 -8.96
C LEU A 232 9.47 0.92 -9.44
N TYR A 233 8.57 1.23 -8.53
CA TYR A 233 7.19 1.62 -8.83
C TYR A 233 7.15 2.93 -9.63
N MET A 234 7.84 3.97 -9.18
CA MET A 234 7.93 5.24 -9.90
C MET A 234 8.58 5.07 -11.28
N LYS A 235 9.60 4.22 -11.38
CA LYS A 235 10.26 3.89 -12.65
C LYS A 235 9.32 3.12 -13.59
N SER A 236 8.49 2.22 -13.06
CA SER A 236 7.48 1.50 -13.84
C SER A 236 6.42 2.45 -14.40
N ILE A 237 5.92 3.39 -13.58
CA ILE A 237 4.97 4.41 -14.02
C ILE A 237 5.57 5.24 -15.17
N LYS A 238 6.81 5.67 -15.05
CA LYS A 238 7.50 6.44 -16.09
C LYS A 238 7.70 5.67 -17.38
N ASN A 239 8.07 4.38 -17.31
CA ASN A 239 8.45 3.59 -18.48
C ASN A 239 7.27 2.92 -19.18
N ALA A 240 6.26 2.50 -18.44
CA ALA A 240 5.16 1.69 -18.93
C ALA A 240 3.77 2.31 -18.71
N GLY A 241 3.75 3.43 -17.98
CA GLY A 241 2.54 4.16 -17.64
C GLY A 241 1.80 3.61 -16.40
N PRO A 242 0.92 4.44 -15.83
CA PRO A 242 0.22 4.10 -14.58
C PRO A 242 -0.73 2.91 -14.75
N VAL A 243 -1.40 2.78 -15.90
CA VAL A 243 -2.33 1.67 -16.16
C VAL A 243 -1.63 0.32 -16.14
N PHE A 244 -0.45 0.21 -16.77
CA PHE A 244 0.34 -1.03 -16.73
C PHE A 244 0.88 -1.30 -15.32
N THR A 245 1.41 -0.27 -14.66
CA THR A 245 1.96 -0.40 -13.31
C THR A 245 0.88 -0.80 -12.29
N SER A 246 -0.38 -0.41 -12.50
CA SER A 246 -1.49 -0.81 -11.63
C SER A 246 -1.74 -2.34 -11.62
N MET A 247 -1.16 -3.11 -12.54
CA MET A 247 -1.20 -4.58 -12.48
C MET A 247 -0.58 -5.14 -11.20
N THR A 248 0.28 -4.38 -10.51
CA THR A 248 0.77 -4.77 -9.19
C THR A 248 -0.36 -5.02 -8.19
N ASN A 249 -1.48 -4.29 -8.33
CA ASN A 249 -2.64 -4.40 -7.44
C ASN A 249 -3.40 -5.75 -7.58
N TYR A 250 -3.13 -6.54 -8.61
CA TYR A 250 -3.64 -7.93 -8.73
C TYR A 250 -2.72 -8.91 -8.01
N ILE A 251 -1.41 -8.63 -8.01
CA ILE A 251 -0.39 -9.53 -7.45
C ILE A 251 -0.35 -9.39 -5.93
N VAL A 252 -0.42 -8.15 -5.43
CA VAL A 252 -0.29 -7.84 -4.00
C VAL A 252 -1.24 -8.64 -3.11
N PRO A 253 -2.58 -8.65 -3.31
CA PRO A 253 -3.48 -9.40 -2.45
C PRO A 253 -3.30 -10.92 -2.59
N ALA A 254 -3.04 -11.42 -3.81
CA ALA A 254 -2.79 -12.84 -4.02
C ALA A 254 -1.55 -13.31 -3.25
N VAL A 255 -0.44 -12.57 -3.35
CA VAL A 255 0.81 -12.86 -2.63
C VAL A 255 0.62 -12.75 -1.12
N GLY A 256 -0.09 -11.70 -0.64
CA GLY A 256 -0.34 -11.50 0.78
C GLY A 256 -1.12 -12.64 1.42
N VAL A 257 -2.19 -13.11 0.76
CA VAL A 257 -2.97 -14.27 1.20
C VAL A 257 -2.11 -15.54 1.21
N PHE A 258 -1.34 -15.77 0.13
CA PHE A 258 -0.51 -16.96 0.02
C PHE A 258 0.61 -17.00 1.07
N ILE A 259 1.28 -15.87 1.30
CA ILE A 259 2.35 -15.77 2.32
C ILE A 259 1.77 -15.89 3.74
N GLY A 260 0.62 -15.25 4.02
CA GLY A 260 -0.07 -15.38 5.31
C GLY A 260 -0.41 -16.82 5.64
N ALA A 261 -0.91 -17.58 4.64
CA ALA A 261 -1.18 -19.00 4.78
C ALA A 261 0.07 -19.83 5.10
N LEU A 262 1.17 -19.58 4.37
CA LEU A 262 2.38 -20.40 4.48
C LEU A 262 3.25 -20.04 5.69
N VAL A 263 3.40 -18.76 6.01
CA VAL A 263 4.37 -18.29 7.00
C VAL A 263 3.77 -18.14 8.39
N SER A 264 2.58 -17.53 8.48
CA SER A 264 1.86 -17.39 9.76
C SER A 264 0.98 -18.59 10.09
N HIS A 265 0.89 -19.58 9.20
CA HIS A 265 -0.04 -20.70 9.35
C HIS A 265 -1.49 -20.23 9.63
N GLU A 266 -1.86 -19.09 9.03
CA GLU A 266 -3.19 -18.50 9.18
C GLU A 266 -4.24 -19.49 8.65
N PRO A 267 -5.28 -19.80 9.44
CA PRO A 267 -6.41 -20.59 8.94
C PRO A 267 -7.21 -19.72 7.97
N ILE A 268 -6.90 -19.83 6.67
CA ILE A 268 -7.60 -19.04 5.65
C ILE A 268 -8.97 -19.66 5.44
N LYS A 269 -9.99 -18.93 5.87
CA LYS A 269 -11.39 -19.30 5.66
C LYS A 269 -11.75 -19.28 4.18
N ILE A 270 -12.69 -20.12 3.78
CA ILE A 270 -13.16 -20.21 2.38
C ILE A 270 -13.69 -18.88 1.86
N ASN A 271 -14.33 -18.06 2.71
CA ASN A 271 -14.80 -16.74 2.35
C ASN A 271 -13.68 -15.77 1.94
N THR A 272 -12.46 -15.89 2.50
CA THR A 272 -11.29 -15.10 2.09
C THR A 272 -10.85 -15.46 0.68
N TRP A 273 -10.84 -16.74 0.31
CA TRP A 273 -10.55 -17.18 -1.06
C TRP A 273 -11.60 -16.71 -2.06
N ILE A 274 -12.89 -16.85 -1.71
CA ILE A 274 -13.99 -16.38 -2.56
C ILE A 274 -13.90 -14.87 -2.76
N ALA A 275 -13.70 -14.11 -1.68
CA ALA A 275 -13.54 -12.66 -1.73
C ALA A 275 -12.35 -12.24 -2.63
N LEU A 276 -11.20 -12.92 -2.49
CA LEU A 276 -10.03 -12.68 -3.32
C LEU A 276 -10.34 -12.87 -4.80
N VAL A 277 -10.98 -13.98 -5.16
CA VAL A 277 -11.37 -14.28 -6.56
C VAL A 277 -12.33 -13.22 -7.11
N ILE A 278 -13.34 -12.82 -6.33
CA ILE A 278 -14.31 -11.79 -6.74
C ILE A 278 -13.60 -10.44 -6.97
N ILE A 279 -12.75 -10.00 -6.02
CA ILE A 279 -12.02 -8.72 -6.12
C ILE A 279 -11.08 -8.73 -7.32
N LEU A 280 -10.31 -9.79 -7.51
CA LEU A 280 -9.39 -9.92 -8.65
C LEU A 280 -10.16 -9.94 -9.98
N SER A 281 -11.30 -10.62 -10.05
CA SER A 281 -12.16 -10.65 -11.24
C SER A 281 -12.71 -9.26 -11.55
N ALA A 282 -13.17 -8.51 -10.54
CA ALA A 282 -13.66 -7.14 -10.69
C ALA A 282 -12.56 -6.21 -11.24
N LEU A 283 -11.34 -6.33 -10.73
CA LEU A 283 -10.19 -5.57 -11.20
C LEU A 283 -9.84 -5.91 -12.66
N LEU A 284 -9.83 -7.21 -13.02
CA LEU A 284 -9.57 -7.65 -14.40
C LEU A 284 -10.60 -7.09 -15.38
N ILE A 285 -11.90 -7.13 -15.04
CA ILE A 285 -12.96 -6.54 -15.86
C ILE A 285 -12.67 -5.05 -16.09
N ASN A 286 -12.40 -4.29 -15.02
CA ASN A 286 -12.08 -2.87 -15.12
C ASN A 286 -10.90 -2.61 -16.07
N GLN A 287 -9.84 -3.41 -15.98
CA GLN A 287 -8.64 -3.24 -16.79
C GLN A 287 -8.85 -3.56 -18.27
N VAL A 288 -9.50 -4.67 -18.58
CA VAL A 288 -9.77 -5.09 -19.98
C VAL A 288 -10.59 -4.01 -20.70
N PHE A 289 -11.63 -3.48 -20.06
CA PHE A 289 -12.45 -2.42 -20.64
C PHE A 289 -11.70 -1.08 -20.78
N SER A 290 -10.86 -0.74 -19.81
CA SER A 290 -10.01 0.46 -19.88
C SER A 290 -9.02 0.41 -21.07
N LEU A 291 -8.55 -0.78 -21.44
CA LEU A 291 -7.67 -0.98 -22.60
C LEU A 291 -8.42 -0.87 -23.93
N ASN A 292 -9.64 -1.39 -24.00
CA ASN A 292 -10.46 -1.37 -25.21
C ASN A 292 -10.97 0.05 -25.57
N ASN A 293 -11.22 0.90 -24.57
CA ASN A 293 -11.67 2.28 -24.80
C ASN A 293 -10.54 3.27 -25.16
N LYS A 294 -9.28 2.83 -25.20
CA LYS A 294 -8.13 3.63 -25.65
C LYS A 294 -7.73 3.36 -27.11
N LYS A 295 -8.40 2.43 -27.80
CA LYS A 295 -8.34 2.24 -29.24
C LYS A 295 -9.45 3.04 -29.92
#